data_393283f22b3b35924942850b2f88ebbf
#
_entry.id   393283f22b3b35924942850b2f88ebbf
#
_cell.length_a   1.000
_cell.length_b   1.000
_cell.length_c   1.000
_cell.angle_alpha   90.00
_cell.angle_beta   90.00
_cell.angle_gamma   90.00
#
_symmetry.space_group_name_H-M   'P 1'
#
loop_
_entity.id
_entity.type
_entity.pdbx_description
1 polymer ?
#
loop_
_entity_poly.entity_id
_entity_poly.type
_entity_poly.pdbx_seq_one_letter_code
_entity_poly.pdbx_strand_id
1 'polypeptide(L)'
;MLELRNVSTHYGKIQALHDVSVEIKEGEIVTLIGANGAGKTTLLMTLCGEPKPSSGSIWFEGEQIDSLSTARIMRKDIAVVPEGRRIFARLTVQENLLMGAFFVDKAEQPALLDQVFTMFPRLHERLEQRAGTMSGGEQQMLAIGRALMSKPRLLLLDEPSLGLAPIIIQQIFDTIEQLRQKGMT
;
A
#
# COMPACT_ATOMS: atom_id res chain seq x y z
N MET A 1 -7.42 7.64 -13.29
CA MET A 1 -7.60 7.04 -11.95
C MET A 1 -7.14 7.97 -10.83
N LEU A 2 -5.86 8.36 -10.74
CA LEU A 2 -5.33 9.26 -9.71
C LEU A 2 -4.65 10.47 -10.37
N GLU A 3 -4.95 11.68 -9.87
CA GLU A 3 -4.31 12.93 -10.31
C GLU A 3 -3.88 13.77 -9.12
N LEU A 4 -2.64 14.22 -9.14
CA LEU A 4 -2.11 15.25 -8.26
C LEU A 4 -1.85 16.48 -9.10
N ARG A 5 -2.33 17.65 -8.65
CA ARG A 5 -2.20 18.92 -9.36
C ARG A 5 -1.51 19.94 -8.45
N ASN A 6 -0.24 20.24 -8.73
CA ASN A 6 0.59 21.22 -8.02
C ASN A 6 0.57 21.03 -6.49
N VAL A 7 0.70 19.77 -6.05
CA VAL A 7 0.62 19.40 -4.63
C VAL A 7 1.90 19.80 -3.91
N SER A 8 1.75 20.64 -2.88
CA SER A 8 2.80 20.96 -1.92
C SER A 8 2.42 20.51 -0.53
N THR A 9 3.40 20.04 0.25
CA THR A 9 3.16 19.49 1.58
C THR A 9 4.25 19.90 2.55
N HIS A 10 3.87 20.18 3.80
CA HIS A 10 4.76 20.64 4.84
C HIS A 10 4.68 19.75 6.10
N TYR A 11 5.82 19.55 6.75
CA TYR A 11 5.93 19.10 8.13
C TYR A 11 6.32 20.30 9.00
N GLY A 12 5.33 20.94 9.64
CA GLY A 12 5.53 22.18 10.34
C GLY A 12 6.03 23.28 9.38
N LYS A 13 7.28 23.76 9.58
CA LYS A 13 7.90 24.79 8.73
C LYS A 13 8.71 24.21 7.55
N ILE A 14 8.89 22.90 7.48
CA ILE A 14 9.70 22.25 6.45
C ILE A 14 8.79 21.84 5.30
N GLN A 15 9.02 22.40 4.12
CA GLN A 15 8.34 21.97 2.91
C GLN A 15 9.01 20.70 2.37
N ALA A 16 8.24 19.62 2.27
CA ALA A 16 8.71 18.32 1.84
C ALA A 16 8.30 17.98 0.39
N LEU A 17 7.20 18.54 -0.09
CA LEU A 17 6.79 18.45 -1.51
C LEU A 17 6.60 19.86 -2.08
N HIS A 18 7.09 20.06 -3.31
CA HIS A 18 7.06 21.34 -4.03
C HIS A 18 6.34 21.17 -5.36
N ASP A 19 5.09 21.63 -5.45
CA ASP A 19 4.28 21.70 -6.68
C ASP A 19 4.30 20.41 -7.53
N VAL A 20 4.16 19.26 -6.85
CA VAL A 20 4.21 17.94 -7.48
C VAL A 20 2.93 17.69 -8.26
N SER A 21 3.07 17.34 -9.54
CA SER A 21 1.96 16.91 -10.39
C SER A 21 2.26 15.54 -10.97
N VAL A 22 1.31 14.62 -10.79
CA VAL A 22 1.39 13.22 -11.26
C VAL A 22 0.03 12.80 -11.76
N GLU A 23 -0.02 12.09 -12.87
CA GLU A 23 -1.21 11.40 -13.37
C GLU A 23 -0.94 9.90 -13.45
N ILE A 24 -1.85 9.09 -12.95
CA ILE A 24 -1.80 7.62 -12.99
C ILE A 24 -3.10 7.12 -13.61
N LYS A 25 -3.01 6.34 -14.67
CA LYS A 25 -4.14 5.69 -15.32
C LYS A 25 -4.44 4.34 -14.69
N GLU A 26 -5.64 3.85 -14.91
CA GLU A 26 -6.03 2.52 -14.44
C GLU A 26 -5.16 1.42 -15.08
N GLY A 27 -4.71 0.46 -14.26
CA GLY A 27 -3.86 -0.65 -14.69
C GLY A 27 -2.38 -0.28 -14.95
N GLU A 28 -1.95 0.94 -14.64
CA GLU A 28 -0.55 1.33 -14.76
C GLU A 28 0.27 0.95 -13.51
N ILE A 29 1.54 0.60 -13.73
CA ILE A 29 2.58 0.60 -12.69
C ILE A 29 3.37 1.89 -12.82
N VAL A 30 3.34 2.72 -11.79
CA VAL A 30 4.12 3.96 -11.74
C VAL A 30 5.19 3.84 -10.66
N THR A 31 6.44 4.12 -11.01
CA THR A 31 7.57 4.07 -10.08
C THR A 31 8.07 5.47 -9.77
N LEU A 32 8.15 5.80 -8.48
CA LEU A 32 8.78 7.02 -7.99
C LEU A 32 10.27 6.77 -7.77
N ILE A 33 11.12 7.50 -8.51
CA ILE A 33 12.58 7.39 -8.40
C ILE A 33 13.13 8.68 -7.78
N GLY A 34 14.04 8.51 -6.82
CA GLY A 34 14.67 9.65 -6.14
C GLY A 34 15.53 9.20 -4.97
N ALA A 35 16.48 10.04 -4.56
CA ALA A 35 17.33 9.81 -3.40
C ALA A 35 16.50 9.70 -2.09
N ASN A 36 17.14 9.21 -1.02
CA ASN A 36 16.53 9.24 0.31
C ASN A 36 16.30 10.71 0.71
N GLY A 37 15.12 11.00 1.26
CA GLY A 37 14.70 12.37 1.57
C GLY A 37 14.11 13.15 0.41
N ALA A 38 14.02 12.61 -0.81
CA ALA A 38 13.41 13.31 -1.97
C ALA A 38 11.87 13.46 -1.88
N GLY A 39 11.23 13.00 -0.81
CA GLY A 39 9.80 13.16 -0.60
C GLY A 39 8.92 12.00 -1.08
N LYS A 40 9.48 10.85 -1.52
CA LYS A 40 8.70 9.69 -2.02
C LYS A 40 7.69 9.21 -0.99
N THR A 41 8.12 8.87 0.21
CA THR A 41 7.25 8.48 1.34
C THR A 41 6.25 9.59 1.68
N THR A 42 6.68 10.86 1.67
CA THR A 42 5.79 11.99 1.92
C THR A 42 4.68 12.06 0.89
N LEU A 43 4.98 11.82 -0.39
CA LEU A 43 3.97 11.81 -1.45
C LEU A 43 2.92 10.71 -1.22
N LEU A 44 3.36 9.47 -0.92
CA LEU A 44 2.47 8.36 -0.63
C LEU A 44 1.61 8.63 0.62
N MET A 45 2.20 9.19 1.68
CA MET A 45 1.47 9.53 2.90
C MET A 45 0.51 10.70 2.70
N THR A 46 0.87 11.70 1.88
CA THR A 46 -0.02 12.80 1.50
C THR A 46 -1.24 12.30 0.73
N LEU A 47 -1.07 11.31 -0.16
CA LEU A 47 -2.19 10.61 -0.83
C LEU A 47 -3.11 9.93 0.19
N CYS A 48 -2.58 9.44 1.31
CA CYS A 48 -3.37 8.86 2.39
C CYS A 48 -3.97 9.91 3.34
N GLY A 49 -3.73 11.21 3.11
CA GLY A 49 -4.26 12.31 3.91
C GLY A 49 -3.46 12.64 5.19
N GLU A 50 -2.23 12.14 5.32
CA GLU A 50 -1.37 12.36 6.50
C GLU A 50 0.11 12.47 6.08
N PRO A 51 0.67 13.69 5.98
CA PRO A 51 0.03 14.99 6.18
C PRO A 51 -0.88 15.39 5.00
N LYS A 52 -1.82 16.28 5.29
CA LYS A 52 -2.63 16.88 4.21
C LYS A 52 -1.79 17.82 3.36
N PRO A 53 -2.09 17.97 2.06
CA PRO A 53 -1.44 18.98 1.24
C PRO A 53 -1.70 20.39 1.76
N SER A 54 -0.70 21.25 1.70
CA SER A 54 -0.83 22.67 2.03
C SER A 54 -1.32 23.51 0.86
N SER A 55 -1.11 23.04 -0.37
CA SER A 55 -1.66 23.59 -1.61
C SER A 55 -1.77 22.52 -2.69
N GLY A 56 -2.46 22.83 -3.77
CA GLY A 56 -2.77 21.92 -4.85
C GLY A 56 -4.01 21.09 -4.56
N SER A 57 -4.26 20.06 -5.34
CA SER A 57 -5.41 19.17 -5.20
C SER A 57 -5.09 17.73 -5.57
N ILE A 58 -5.77 16.80 -4.95
CA ILE A 58 -5.63 15.35 -5.20
C ILE A 58 -7.00 14.82 -5.61
N TRP A 59 -7.05 14.15 -6.74
CA TRP A 59 -8.26 13.58 -7.33
C TRP A 59 -8.12 12.08 -7.50
N PHE A 60 -9.08 11.33 -7.02
CA PHE A 60 -9.16 9.89 -7.22
C PHE A 60 -10.53 9.55 -7.82
N GLU A 61 -10.55 8.87 -8.99
CA GLU A 61 -11.78 8.51 -9.71
C GLU A 61 -12.71 9.73 -10.00
N GLY A 62 -12.11 10.90 -10.26
CA GLY A 62 -12.85 12.15 -10.52
C GLY A 62 -13.38 12.84 -9.27
N GLU A 63 -13.15 12.32 -8.08
CA GLU A 63 -13.50 12.93 -6.81
C GLU A 63 -12.27 13.54 -6.13
N GLN A 64 -12.41 14.76 -5.62
CA GLN A 64 -11.35 15.44 -4.86
C GLN A 64 -11.27 14.85 -3.44
N ILE A 65 -10.08 14.34 -3.05
CA ILE A 65 -9.90 13.59 -1.81
C ILE A 65 -9.00 14.27 -0.77
N ASP A 66 -8.30 15.34 -1.10
CA ASP A 66 -7.31 16.00 -0.24
C ASP A 66 -7.89 16.56 1.07
N SER A 67 -9.18 16.87 1.10
CA SER A 67 -9.88 17.32 2.32
C SER A 67 -10.36 16.18 3.22
N LEU A 68 -10.42 14.95 2.69
CA LEU A 68 -10.96 13.79 3.41
C LEU A 68 -10.04 13.35 4.55
N SER A 69 -10.58 12.63 5.52
CA SER A 69 -9.78 11.93 6.52
C SER A 69 -9.19 10.65 5.93
N THR A 70 -8.04 10.20 6.46
CA THR A 70 -7.38 8.94 6.06
C THR A 70 -8.37 7.77 6.01
N ALA A 71 -9.24 7.63 7.02
CA ALA A 71 -10.24 6.57 7.05
C ALA A 71 -11.25 6.65 5.88
N ARG A 72 -11.59 7.85 5.40
CA ARG A 72 -12.46 8.03 4.23
C ARG A 72 -11.72 7.74 2.93
N ILE A 73 -10.44 8.11 2.85
CA ILE A 73 -9.58 7.82 1.69
C ILE A 73 -9.41 6.31 1.54
N MET A 74 -9.09 5.60 2.64
CA MET A 74 -8.90 4.14 2.62
C MET A 74 -10.18 3.36 2.24
N ARG A 75 -11.37 3.93 2.47
CA ARG A 75 -12.64 3.34 2.01
C ARG A 75 -12.92 3.52 0.51
N LYS A 76 -12.04 4.22 -0.20
CA LYS A 76 -12.13 4.41 -1.66
C LYS A 76 -11.25 3.40 -2.41
N ASP A 77 -11.07 2.21 -1.85
CA ASP A 77 -10.28 1.15 -2.47
C ASP A 77 -8.81 1.54 -2.72
N ILE A 78 -8.26 2.37 -1.84
CA ILE A 78 -6.84 2.72 -1.81
C ILE A 78 -6.20 1.97 -0.64
N ALA A 79 -5.11 1.25 -0.89
CA ALA A 79 -4.32 0.64 0.16
C ALA A 79 -2.86 1.08 0.10
N VAL A 80 -2.20 1.10 1.27
CA VAL A 80 -0.79 1.44 1.38
C VAL A 80 -0.04 0.36 2.15
N VAL A 81 1.12 -0.02 1.63
CA VAL A 81 2.14 -0.81 2.33
C VAL A 81 3.28 0.16 2.67
N PRO A 82 3.37 0.64 3.89
CA PRO A 82 4.37 1.62 4.29
C PRO A 82 5.75 0.97 4.42
N GLU A 83 6.79 1.81 4.38
CA GLU A 83 8.16 1.40 4.67
C GLU A 83 8.26 0.68 6.03
N GLY A 84 9.14 -0.32 6.11
CA GLY A 84 9.34 -1.12 7.32
C GLY A 84 8.23 -2.13 7.59
N ARG A 85 7.39 -2.46 6.57
CA ARG A 85 6.36 -3.52 6.60
C ARG A 85 5.19 -3.24 7.53
N ARG A 86 5.43 -2.64 8.70
CA ARG A 86 4.44 -2.27 9.73
C ARG A 86 3.43 -3.38 10.02
N ILE A 87 3.92 -4.63 10.11
CA ILE A 87 3.11 -5.76 10.56
C ILE A 87 2.84 -5.69 12.07
N PHE A 88 1.77 -6.32 12.52
CA PHE A 88 1.50 -6.50 13.93
C PHE A 88 2.26 -7.73 14.43
N ALA A 89 3.47 -7.53 14.94
CA ALA A 89 4.43 -8.60 15.28
C ALA A 89 3.91 -9.63 16.31
N ARG A 90 3.00 -9.21 17.19
CA ARG A 90 2.40 -10.07 18.24
C ARG A 90 1.20 -10.87 17.75
N LEU A 91 0.57 -10.44 16.65
CA LEU A 91 -0.54 -11.15 16.03
C LEU A 91 -0.03 -12.28 15.13
N THR A 92 -0.87 -13.27 14.90
CA THR A 92 -0.63 -14.33 13.92
C THR A 92 -0.67 -13.80 12.49
N VAL A 93 -0.25 -14.61 11.52
CA VAL A 93 -0.39 -14.33 10.10
C VAL A 93 -1.84 -14.08 9.74
N GLN A 94 -2.75 -14.99 10.17
CA GLN A 94 -4.18 -14.87 9.90
C GLN A 94 -4.78 -13.59 10.48
N GLU A 95 -4.48 -13.29 11.75
CA GLU A 95 -4.95 -12.06 12.39
C GLU A 95 -4.45 -10.80 11.67
N ASN A 96 -3.19 -10.78 11.23
CA ASN A 96 -2.66 -9.67 10.42
C ASN A 96 -3.43 -9.49 9.12
N LEU A 97 -3.72 -10.57 8.40
CA LEU A 97 -4.50 -10.51 7.16
C LEU A 97 -5.91 -9.97 7.41
N LEU A 98 -6.61 -10.50 8.43
CA LEU A 98 -7.96 -10.07 8.79
C LEU A 98 -8.02 -8.60 9.21
N MET A 99 -6.97 -8.03 9.80
CA MET A 99 -6.89 -6.59 10.07
C MET A 99 -6.97 -5.76 8.77
N GLY A 100 -6.49 -6.27 7.64
CA GLY A 100 -6.61 -5.61 6.33
C GLY A 100 -8.04 -5.57 5.81
N ALA A 101 -8.87 -6.53 6.20
CA ALA A 101 -10.27 -6.65 5.80
C ALA A 101 -11.25 -5.86 6.69
N PHE A 102 -10.77 -4.88 7.46
CA PHE A 102 -11.56 -4.17 8.47
C PHE A 102 -12.86 -3.54 7.90
N PHE A 103 -12.82 -3.06 6.66
CA PHE A 103 -13.97 -2.45 5.99
C PHE A 103 -14.70 -3.40 5.04
N VAL A 104 -14.27 -4.66 4.94
CA VAL A 104 -14.83 -5.67 4.03
C VAL A 104 -15.86 -6.53 4.76
N ASP A 105 -16.96 -6.87 4.08
CA ASP A 105 -17.97 -7.76 4.64
C ASP A 105 -17.35 -9.11 5.05
N LYS A 106 -17.74 -9.59 6.21
CA LYS A 106 -17.25 -10.90 6.73
C LYS A 106 -17.51 -12.06 5.78
N ALA A 107 -18.59 -12.00 5.01
CA ALA A 107 -18.92 -13.03 4.04
C ALA A 107 -17.92 -13.10 2.86
N GLU A 108 -17.23 -12.00 2.55
CA GLU A 108 -16.24 -11.95 1.46
C GLU A 108 -14.82 -12.31 1.93
N GLN A 109 -14.54 -12.23 3.22
CA GLN A 109 -13.18 -12.42 3.78
C GLN A 109 -12.57 -13.79 3.44
N PRO A 110 -13.30 -14.93 3.48
CA PRO A 110 -12.73 -16.22 3.11
C PRO A 110 -12.20 -16.26 1.67
N ALA A 111 -12.94 -15.73 0.72
CA ALA A 111 -12.53 -15.69 -0.69
C ALA A 111 -11.29 -14.81 -0.90
N LEU A 112 -11.15 -13.71 -0.13
CA LEU A 112 -9.97 -12.85 -0.18
C LEU A 112 -8.75 -13.53 0.43
N LEU A 113 -8.93 -14.27 1.54
CA LEU A 113 -7.85 -15.08 2.12
C LEU A 113 -7.35 -16.12 1.11
N ASP A 114 -8.25 -16.83 0.42
CA ASP A 114 -7.87 -17.81 -0.59
C ASP A 114 -7.08 -17.18 -1.76
N GLN A 115 -7.46 -15.96 -2.18
CA GLN A 115 -6.70 -15.20 -3.18
C GLN A 115 -5.29 -14.85 -2.69
N VAL A 116 -5.17 -14.37 -1.44
CA VAL A 116 -3.89 -14.05 -0.82
C VAL A 116 -3.02 -15.30 -0.67
N PHE A 117 -3.59 -16.44 -0.27
CA PHE A 117 -2.85 -17.69 -0.12
C PHE A 117 -2.42 -18.30 -1.47
N THR A 118 -3.23 -18.10 -2.52
CA THR A 118 -2.82 -18.47 -3.89
C THR A 118 -1.60 -17.68 -4.34
N MET A 119 -1.53 -16.41 -3.98
CA MET A 119 -0.42 -15.52 -4.33
C MET A 119 0.80 -15.74 -3.43
N PHE A 120 0.56 -16.01 -2.15
CA PHE A 120 1.59 -16.21 -1.12
C PHE A 120 1.36 -17.53 -0.35
N PRO A 121 1.66 -18.71 -0.95
CA PRO A 121 1.40 -20.01 -0.30
C PRO A 121 2.08 -20.15 1.07
N ARG A 122 3.24 -19.53 1.27
CA ARG A 122 3.95 -19.53 2.56
C ARG A 122 3.17 -18.92 3.71
N LEU A 123 2.27 -17.97 3.43
CA LEU A 123 1.42 -17.39 4.47
C LEU A 123 0.36 -18.41 4.93
N HIS A 124 -0.16 -19.22 4.00
CA HIS A 124 -1.11 -20.28 4.34
C HIS A 124 -0.48 -21.37 5.23
N GLU A 125 0.74 -21.78 4.93
CA GLU A 125 1.49 -22.78 5.71
C GLU A 125 1.75 -22.34 7.17
N ARG A 126 1.64 -21.02 7.46
CA ARG A 126 2.06 -20.41 8.73
C ARG A 126 1.00 -19.56 9.39
N LEU A 127 -0.28 -19.88 9.15
CA LEU A 127 -1.44 -19.09 9.61
C LEU A 127 -1.38 -18.73 11.09
N GLU A 128 -1.05 -19.70 11.94
CA GLU A 128 -1.01 -19.56 13.39
C GLU A 128 0.33 -19.04 13.92
N GLN A 129 1.32 -18.86 13.03
CA GLN A 129 2.63 -18.34 13.43
C GLN A 129 2.54 -16.85 13.75
N ARG A 130 3.20 -16.40 14.83
CA ARG A 130 3.35 -14.97 15.13
C ARG A 130 4.16 -14.28 14.07
N ALA A 131 3.63 -13.22 13.50
CA ALA A 131 4.22 -12.49 12.38
C ALA A 131 5.64 -11.95 12.69
N GLY A 132 5.91 -11.59 13.93
CA GLY A 132 7.23 -11.11 14.35
C GLY A 132 8.35 -12.15 14.27
N THR A 133 8.01 -13.45 14.18
CA THR A 133 8.98 -14.55 14.08
C THR A 133 9.28 -14.98 12.63
N MET A 134 8.62 -14.35 11.66
CA MET A 134 8.82 -14.62 10.24
C MET A 134 10.08 -13.93 9.70
N SER A 135 10.64 -14.46 8.60
CA SER A 135 11.71 -13.79 7.87
C SER A 135 11.28 -12.44 7.30
N GLY A 136 12.22 -11.56 6.99
CA GLY A 136 11.92 -10.25 6.43
C GLY A 136 11.12 -10.30 5.12
N GLY A 137 11.39 -11.29 4.26
CA GLY A 137 10.63 -11.50 3.03
C GLY A 137 9.21 -11.96 3.28
N GLU A 138 9.00 -12.89 4.20
CA GLU A 138 7.65 -13.36 4.58
C GLU A 138 6.84 -12.23 5.24
N GLN A 139 7.47 -11.40 6.07
CA GLN A 139 6.82 -10.21 6.62
C GLN A 139 6.40 -9.20 5.55
N GLN A 140 7.20 -9.04 4.49
CA GLN A 140 6.85 -8.18 3.36
C GLN A 140 5.66 -8.75 2.57
N MET A 141 5.67 -10.06 2.29
CA MET A 141 4.53 -10.74 1.68
C MET A 141 3.26 -10.61 2.53
N LEU A 142 3.39 -10.71 3.86
CA LEU A 142 2.28 -10.52 4.80
C LEU A 142 1.76 -9.08 4.76
N ALA A 143 2.64 -8.07 4.70
CA ALA A 143 2.23 -6.67 4.60
C ALA A 143 1.46 -6.38 3.31
N ILE A 144 1.93 -6.92 2.17
CA ILE A 144 1.23 -6.83 0.88
C ILE A 144 -0.10 -7.60 0.96
N GLY A 145 -0.09 -8.85 1.43
CA GLY A 145 -1.30 -9.66 1.59
C GLY A 145 -2.36 -8.96 2.45
N ARG A 146 -1.94 -8.34 3.56
CA ARG A 146 -2.83 -7.55 4.41
C ARG A 146 -3.45 -6.36 3.65
N ALA A 147 -2.67 -5.65 2.83
CA ALA A 147 -3.20 -4.57 2.01
C ALA A 147 -4.22 -5.08 0.97
N LEU A 148 -3.96 -6.24 0.36
CA LEU A 148 -4.86 -6.86 -0.62
C LEU A 148 -6.21 -7.28 -0.01
N MET A 149 -6.25 -7.59 1.28
CA MET A 149 -7.49 -7.94 1.99
C MET A 149 -8.53 -6.81 1.99
N SER A 150 -8.15 -5.55 1.71
CA SER A 150 -9.10 -4.43 1.57
C SER A 150 -9.72 -4.33 0.16
N LYS A 151 -9.38 -5.22 -0.78
CA LYS A 151 -9.81 -5.20 -2.20
C LYS A 151 -9.43 -3.89 -2.92
N PRO A 152 -8.19 -3.43 -2.84
CA PRO A 152 -7.85 -2.12 -3.37
C PRO A 152 -7.87 -2.11 -4.90
N ARG A 153 -8.22 -0.96 -5.47
CA ARG A 153 -8.03 -0.64 -6.89
C ARG A 153 -6.69 0.07 -7.12
N LEU A 154 -6.22 0.80 -6.10
CA LEU A 154 -4.90 1.44 -6.08
C LEU A 154 -4.08 0.92 -4.90
N LEU A 155 -2.93 0.31 -5.20
CA LEU A 155 -1.98 -0.19 -4.21
C LEU A 155 -0.72 0.68 -4.20
N LEU A 156 -0.46 1.34 -3.08
CA LEU A 156 0.72 2.16 -2.85
C LEU A 156 1.76 1.33 -2.08
N LEU A 157 2.97 1.24 -2.62
CA LEU A 157 4.08 0.49 -2.01
C LEU A 157 5.25 1.43 -1.73
N ASP A 158 5.64 1.56 -0.46
CA ASP A 158 6.77 2.37 -0.04
C ASP A 158 7.99 1.49 0.21
N GLU A 159 9.03 1.63 -0.62
CA GLU A 159 10.29 0.87 -0.56
C GLU A 159 10.09 -0.65 -0.40
N PRO A 160 9.28 -1.32 -1.26
CA PRO A 160 8.86 -2.71 -1.05
C PRO A 160 10.01 -3.73 -1.08
N SER A 161 11.15 -3.36 -1.62
CA SER A 161 12.34 -4.22 -1.77
C SER A 161 13.43 -3.97 -0.73
N LEU A 162 13.27 -2.96 0.14
CA LEU A 162 14.32 -2.54 1.07
C LEU A 162 14.72 -3.64 2.06
N GLY A 163 16.03 -3.95 2.10
CA GLY A 163 16.61 -4.91 3.05
C GLY A 163 16.21 -6.37 2.80
N LEU A 164 15.84 -6.72 1.56
CA LEU A 164 15.46 -8.08 1.18
C LEU A 164 16.52 -8.73 0.28
N ALA A 165 16.56 -10.07 0.33
CA ALA A 165 17.41 -10.86 -0.56
C ALA A 165 16.93 -10.75 -2.03
N PRO A 166 17.83 -10.80 -3.03
CA PRO A 166 17.48 -10.64 -4.45
C PRO A 166 16.34 -11.55 -4.92
N ILE A 167 16.32 -12.80 -4.47
CA ILE A 167 15.27 -13.77 -4.83
C ILE A 167 13.88 -13.32 -4.34
N ILE A 168 13.80 -12.70 -3.16
CA ILE A 168 12.54 -12.18 -2.60
C ILE A 168 12.11 -10.91 -3.33
N ILE A 169 13.07 -10.07 -3.71
CA ILE A 169 12.80 -8.86 -4.51
C ILE A 169 12.13 -9.27 -5.83
N GLN A 170 12.67 -10.27 -6.51
CA GLN A 170 12.09 -10.79 -7.76
C GLN A 170 10.66 -11.28 -7.53
N GLN A 171 10.41 -12.07 -6.48
CA GLN A 171 9.06 -12.56 -6.15
C GLN A 171 8.06 -11.42 -5.89
N ILE A 172 8.50 -10.34 -5.26
CA ILE A 172 7.64 -9.16 -5.04
C ILE A 172 7.29 -8.49 -6.37
N PHE A 173 8.26 -8.29 -7.25
CA PHE A 173 7.99 -7.68 -8.56
C PHE A 173 7.12 -8.58 -9.45
N ASP A 174 7.33 -9.89 -9.44
CA ASP A 174 6.45 -10.84 -10.12
C ASP A 174 5.00 -10.76 -9.59
N THR A 175 4.86 -10.58 -8.27
CA THR A 175 3.55 -10.38 -7.63
C THR A 175 2.89 -9.08 -8.08
N ILE A 176 3.64 -7.97 -8.12
CA ILE A 176 3.14 -6.66 -8.57
C ILE A 176 2.65 -6.76 -10.02
N GLU A 177 3.42 -7.43 -10.89
CA GLU A 177 3.02 -7.63 -12.28
C GLU A 177 1.75 -8.49 -12.40
N GLN A 178 1.62 -9.56 -11.61
CA GLN A 178 0.40 -10.37 -11.57
C GLN A 178 -0.82 -9.55 -11.10
N LEU A 179 -0.65 -8.66 -10.11
CA LEU A 179 -1.71 -7.77 -9.64
C LEU A 179 -2.15 -6.81 -10.74
N ARG A 180 -1.20 -6.21 -11.47
CA ARG A 180 -1.48 -5.35 -12.61
C ARG A 180 -2.27 -6.09 -13.70
N GLN A 181 -1.89 -7.33 -14.04
CA GLN A 181 -2.60 -8.15 -15.02
C GLN A 181 -4.04 -8.46 -14.61
N LYS A 182 -4.33 -8.42 -13.31
CA LYS A 182 -5.69 -8.56 -12.75
C LYS A 182 -6.45 -7.22 -12.67
N GLY A 183 -5.90 -6.14 -13.23
CA GLY A 183 -6.53 -4.82 -13.30
C GLY A 183 -6.25 -3.90 -12.10
N MET A 184 -5.34 -4.26 -11.21
CA MET A 184 -4.90 -3.38 -10.12
C MET A 184 -3.92 -2.32 -10.65
N THR A 185 -4.00 -1.12 -10.07
CA THR A 185 -3.09 0.01 -10.33
C THR A 185 -2.11 0.15 -9.20
#